data_7c0ff60ea79cad956326949f4e379545
#
_entry.id   7c0ff60ea79cad956326949f4e379545
#
_cell.length_a   1.000
_cell.length_b   1.000
_cell.length_c   1.000
_cell.angle_alpha   90.00
_cell.angle_beta   90.00
_cell.angle_gamma   90.00
#
_symmetry.space_group_name_H-M   'P 1'
#
loop_
_entity.id
_entity.type
_entity.pdbx_description
1 polymer ?
#
loop_
_entity_poly.entity_id
_entity_poly.type
_entity_poly.pdbx_seq_one_letter_code
_entity_poly.pdbx_strand_id
1 'polypeptide(L)'
;MKKTLGIIGGVGPLATMFIGEMIVRLTRATKDQDHVHTIIDNDTSIPDRTAYILDPTKENPVPVIQKDAAKLVAAGAEVICIPCNTAHTFYDDIAKASPMPVLHM
;
A
#
# COMPACT_ATOMS: atom_id res chain seq x y z
N MET A 1 -9.27 -19.35 -5.18
CA MET A 1 -9.37 -18.09 -5.96
C MET A 1 -8.33 -17.07 -5.50
N LYS A 2 -7.71 -16.41 -6.44
CA LYS A 2 -6.76 -15.35 -6.11
C LYS A 2 -7.49 -14.12 -5.59
N LYS A 3 -6.92 -13.48 -4.59
CA LYS A 3 -7.42 -12.21 -4.09
C LYS A 3 -6.81 -11.04 -4.86
N THR A 4 -7.57 -9.98 -5.01
CA THR A 4 -7.08 -8.73 -5.60
C THR A 4 -6.23 -7.99 -4.56
N LEU A 5 -4.99 -7.68 -4.93
CA LEU A 5 -4.04 -6.97 -4.07
C LEU A 5 -4.11 -5.47 -4.30
N GLY A 6 -4.31 -4.71 -3.24
CA GLY A 6 -4.18 -3.26 -3.27
C GLY A 6 -2.83 -2.82 -2.73
N ILE A 7 -2.14 -1.95 -3.44
CA ILE A 7 -0.85 -1.42 -3.03
C ILE A 7 -0.98 0.07 -2.76
N ILE A 8 -0.73 0.47 -1.50
CA ILE A 8 -0.61 1.88 -1.14
C ILE A 8 0.84 2.26 -1.42
N GLY A 9 1.06 3.02 -2.49
CA GLY A 9 2.36 3.43 -2.97
C GLY A 9 2.54 4.93 -2.97
N GLY A 10 3.58 5.38 -3.69
CA GLY A 10 3.93 6.80 -3.76
C GLY A 10 4.98 7.21 -2.75
N VAL A 11 5.41 6.25 -1.91
CA VAL A 11 6.28 6.49 -0.74
C VAL A 11 7.48 5.51 -0.70
N GLY A 12 8.39 5.54 -1.70
CA GLY A 12 8.39 6.48 -2.85
C GLY A 12 7.81 5.86 -4.10
N PRO A 13 7.58 6.71 -5.11
CA PRO A 13 6.91 6.28 -6.34
C PRO A 13 7.72 5.31 -7.20
N LEU A 14 9.03 5.48 -7.29
CA LEU A 14 9.85 4.56 -8.07
C LEU A 14 9.90 3.17 -7.43
N ALA A 15 10.05 3.11 -6.10
CA ALA A 15 10.01 1.85 -5.36
C ALA A 15 8.66 1.15 -5.54
N THR A 16 7.57 1.91 -5.63
CA THR A 16 6.23 1.38 -5.87
C THR A 16 6.15 0.69 -7.23
N MET A 17 6.69 1.31 -8.27
CA MET A 17 6.71 0.69 -9.61
C MET A 17 7.60 -0.56 -9.62
N PHE A 18 8.73 -0.53 -8.90
CA PHE A 18 9.61 -1.69 -8.77
C PHE A 18 8.90 -2.87 -8.10
N ILE A 19 8.13 -2.62 -7.03
CA ILE A 19 7.35 -3.67 -6.36
C ILE A 19 6.32 -4.27 -7.33
N GLY A 20 5.65 -3.44 -8.12
CA GLY A 20 4.72 -3.92 -9.15
C GLY A 20 5.41 -4.86 -10.15
N GLU A 21 6.59 -4.49 -10.61
CA GLU A 21 7.38 -5.33 -11.51
C GLU A 21 7.77 -6.66 -10.84
N MET A 22 8.22 -6.61 -9.59
CA MET A 22 8.62 -7.80 -8.85
C MET A 22 7.46 -8.77 -8.63
N ILE A 23 6.28 -8.27 -8.39
CA ILE A 23 5.09 -9.12 -8.26
C ILE A 23 4.86 -9.90 -9.55
N VAL A 24 4.99 -9.26 -10.70
CA VAL A 24 4.87 -9.92 -12.01
C VAL A 24 5.99 -10.96 -12.19
N ARG A 25 7.24 -10.56 -11.93
CA ARG A 25 8.41 -11.43 -12.15
C ARG A 25 8.42 -12.67 -11.27
N LEU A 26 7.96 -12.54 -10.03
CA LEU A 26 7.98 -13.65 -9.05
C LEU A 26 6.76 -14.54 -9.11
N THR A 27 5.73 -14.15 -9.85
CA THR A 27 4.54 -14.97 -10.03
C THR A 27 4.80 -16.04 -11.09
N ARG A 28 4.53 -17.30 -10.74
CA ARG A 28 4.60 -18.38 -11.73
C ARG A 28 3.38 -18.29 -12.63
N ALA A 29 3.60 -17.87 -13.86
CA ALA A 29 2.53 -17.66 -14.83
C ALA A 29 2.97 -18.10 -16.23
N THR A 30 2.05 -18.70 -16.97
CA THR A 30 2.23 -19.02 -18.39
C THR A 30 1.36 -18.16 -19.30
N LYS A 31 0.43 -17.44 -18.71
CA LYS A 31 -0.50 -16.54 -19.39
C LYS A 31 -0.89 -15.39 -18.47
N ASP A 32 -1.44 -14.33 -19.03
CA ASP A 32 -1.81 -13.12 -18.25
C ASP A 32 -2.74 -13.45 -17.08
N GLN A 33 -3.70 -14.34 -17.28
CA GLN A 33 -4.71 -14.67 -16.28
C GLN A 33 -4.16 -15.40 -15.05
N ASP A 34 -2.92 -15.89 -15.13
CA ASP A 34 -2.24 -16.53 -13.99
C ASP A 34 -1.63 -15.50 -13.02
N HIS A 35 -1.52 -14.24 -13.45
CA HIS A 35 -0.94 -13.17 -12.63
C HIS A 35 -1.90 -12.67 -11.56
N VAL A 36 -1.34 -11.99 -10.56
CA VAL A 36 -2.12 -11.37 -9.48
C VAL A 36 -2.79 -10.10 -10.01
N HIS A 37 -4.09 -9.97 -9.78
CA HIS A 37 -4.77 -8.71 -10.05
C HIS A 37 -4.33 -7.68 -9.00
N THR A 38 -3.66 -6.62 -9.43
CA THR A 38 -3.17 -5.58 -8.53
C THR A 38 -3.82 -4.23 -8.86
N ILE A 39 -4.11 -3.48 -7.80
CA ILE A 39 -4.55 -2.09 -7.92
C ILE A 39 -3.54 -1.25 -7.15
N ILE A 40 -2.88 -0.33 -7.83
CA ILE A 40 -1.82 0.49 -7.25
C ILE A 40 -2.31 1.93 -7.12
N ASP A 41 -2.34 2.45 -5.90
CA ASP A 41 -2.53 3.86 -5.65
C ASP A 41 -1.14 4.47 -5.40
N ASN A 42 -0.58 5.06 -6.45
CA ASN A 42 0.73 5.70 -6.37
C ASN A 42 0.56 7.14 -5.87
N ASP A 43 0.23 7.28 -4.60
CA ASP A 43 -0.10 8.55 -3.96
C ASP A 43 1.14 9.25 -3.43
N THR A 44 1.68 10.17 -4.21
CA THR A 44 2.85 10.96 -3.83
C THR A 44 2.51 12.12 -2.89
N SER A 45 1.23 12.34 -2.59
CA SER A 45 0.78 13.39 -1.68
C SER A 45 0.81 12.98 -0.21
N ILE A 46 1.11 11.70 0.09
CA ILE A 46 1.23 11.24 1.47
C ILE A 46 2.33 12.05 2.17
N PRO A 47 2.02 12.69 3.32
CA PRO A 47 3.01 13.46 4.07
C PRO A 47 4.23 12.64 4.46
N ASP A 48 5.38 13.29 4.61
CA ASP A 48 6.64 12.64 4.97
C ASP A 48 6.51 11.91 6.31
N ARG A 49 6.70 10.59 6.30
CA ARG A 49 6.56 9.72 7.47
C ARG A 49 7.66 9.97 8.48
N THR A 50 8.91 10.09 8.00
CA THR A 50 10.05 10.35 8.88
C THR A 50 9.96 11.72 9.54
N ALA A 51 9.58 12.74 8.78
CA ALA A 51 9.41 14.09 9.32
C ALA A 51 8.38 14.11 10.46
N TYR A 52 7.26 13.42 10.30
CA TYR A 52 6.23 13.32 11.34
C TYR A 52 6.72 12.54 12.57
N ILE A 53 7.45 11.44 12.37
CA ILE A 53 8.00 10.64 13.47
C ILE A 53 8.95 11.48 14.31
N LEU A 54 9.80 12.29 13.67
CA LEU A 54 10.77 13.13 14.34
C LEU A 54 10.15 14.38 14.98
N ASP A 55 9.07 14.88 14.39
CA ASP A 55 8.39 16.10 14.84
C ASP A 55 6.87 15.98 14.63
N PRO A 56 6.10 15.61 15.68
CA PRO A 56 4.65 15.44 15.55
C PRO A 56 3.87 16.72 15.25
N THR A 57 4.53 17.88 15.19
CA THR A 57 3.88 19.12 14.73
C THR A 57 3.77 19.19 13.21
N LYS A 58 4.50 18.31 12.50
CA LYS A 58 4.41 18.18 11.04
C LYS A 58 3.12 17.46 10.66
N GLU A 59 2.80 17.49 9.37
CA GLU A 59 1.58 16.88 8.85
C GLU A 59 1.57 15.36 9.10
N ASN A 60 0.47 14.85 9.65
CA ASN A 60 0.32 13.44 9.96
C ASN A 60 -0.01 12.63 8.70
N PRO A 61 0.81 11.65 8.32
CA PRO A 61 0.57 10.83 7.14
C PRO A 61 -0.57 9.80 7.33
N VAL A 62 -0.91 9.43 8.55
CA VAL A 62 -1.85 8.34 8.84
C VAL A 62 -3.24 8.56 8.21
N PRO A 63 -3.90 9.74 8.34
CA PRO A 63 -5.22 9.93 7.73
C PRO A 63 -5.20 9.76 6.21
N VAL A 64 -4.13 10.20 5.55
CA VAL A 64 -4.00 10.07 4.09
C VAL A 64 -3.84 8.60 3.70
N ILE A 65 -3.01 7.85 4.42
CA ILE A 65 -2.82 6.41 4.19
C ILE A 65 -4.13 5.66 4.42
N GLN A 66 -4.87 5.99 5.47
CA GLN A 66 -6.18 5.39 5.75
C GLN A 66 -7.17 5.66 4.62
N LYS A 67 -7.16 6.86 4.08
CA LYS A 67 -8.01 7.23 2.94
C LYS A 67 -7.64 6.44 1.68
N ASP A 68 -6.35 6.26 1.44
CA ASP A 68 -5.86 5.46 0.30
C ASP A 68 -6.28 4.00 0.45
N ALA A 69 -6.21 3.44 1.64
CA ALA A 69 -6.68 2.08 1.91
C ALA A 69 -8.17 1.95 1.59
N ALA A 70 -8.98 2.92 2.02
CA ALA A 70 -10.42 2.93 1.74
C ALA A 70 -10.73 3.00 0.24
N LYS A 71 -9.96 3.80 -0.51
CA LYS A 71 -10.10 3.88 -1.97
C LYS A 71 -9.81 2.54 -2.63
N LEU A 72 -8.76 1.86 -2.20
CA LEU A 72 -8.37 0.57 -2.76
C LEU A 72 -9.43 -0.49 -2.48
N VAL A 73 -9.97 -0.52 -1.28
CA VAL A 73 -11.06 -1.43 -0.93
C VAL A 73 -12.30 -1.13 -1.77
N ALA A 74 -12.64 0.14 -1.95
CA ALA A 74 -13.78 0.54 -2.80
C ALA A 74 -13.56 0.13 -4.27
N ALA A 75 -12.31 0.09 -4.72
CA ALA A 75 -11.97 -0.36 -6.07
C ALA A 75 -11.94 -1.88 -6.22
N GLY A 76 -12.09 -2.63 -5.14
CA GLY A 76 -12.15 -4.09 -5.16
C GLY A 76 -10.96 -4.82 -4.55
N ALA A 77 -10.01 -4.11 -3.92
CA ALA A 77 -8.91 -4.76 -3.24
C ALA A 77 -9.40 -5.59 -2.05
N GLU A 78 -8.88 -6.79 -1.94
CA GLU A 78 -9.25 -7.74 -0.90
C GLU A 78 -8.16 -7.91 0.15
N VAL A 79 -6.95 -7.45 -0.15
CA VAL A 79 -5.82 -7.39 0.77
C VAL A 79 -4.99 -6.16 0.40
N ILE A 80 -4.43 -5.51 1.42
CA ILE A 80 -3.67 -4.26 1.25
C ILE A 80 -2.22 -4.51 1.63
N CYS A 81 -1.28 -3.92 0.87
CA CYS A 81 0.11 -3.83 1.31
C CYS A 81 0.63 -2.40 1.15
N ILE A 82 1.61 -2.07 1.97
CA ILE A 82 2.26 -0.76 1.96
C ILE A 82 3.77 -1.01 1.92
N PRO A 83 4.40 -0.92 0.75
CA PRO A 83 5.85 -1.18 0.62
C PRO A 83 6.66 0.03 1.10
N CYS A 84 6.57 0.34 2.39
CA CYS A 84 7.25 1.45 3.03
C CYS A 84 7.52 1.11 4.51
N ASN A 85 8.77 0.91 4.87
CA ASN A 85 9.14 0.52 6.24
C ASN A 85 8.72 1.56 7.27
N THR A 86 8.93 2.85 6.98
CA THR A 86 8.57 3.92 7.93
C THR A 86 7.06 4.03 8.13
N ALA A 87 6.25 3.72 7.13
CA ALA A 87 4.80 3.71 7.27
C ALA A 87 4.33 2.60 8.22
N HIS A 88 5.08 1.52 8.36
CA HIS A 88 4.73 0.42 9.27
C HIS A 88 4.87 0.77 10.76
N THR A 89 5.51 1.90 11.07
CA THR A 89 5.43 2.50 12.43
C THR A 89 3.97 2.75 12.83
N PHE A 90 3.09 3.01 11.85
CA PHE A 90 1.67 3.30 12.06
C PHE A 90 0.77 2.12 11.71
N TYR A 91 1.33 0.92 11.63
CA TYR A 91 0.62 -0.26 11.13
C TYR A 91 -0.71 -0.49 11.86
N ASP A 92 -0.72 -0.42 13.19
CA ASP A 92 -1.92 -0.70 13.98
C ASP A 92 -3.05 0.27 13.64
N ASP A 93 -2.74 1.56 13.51
CA ASP A 93 -3.74 2.57 13.17
C ASP A 93 -4.30 2.37 11.76
N ILE A 94 -3.44 2.00 10.82
CA ILE A 94 -3.82 1.75 9.43
C ILE A 94 -4.68 0.48 9.33
N ALA A 95 -4.22 -0.62 9.93
CA ALA A 95 -4.91 -1.91 9.89
C ALA A 95 -6.26 -1.83 10.57
N LYS A 96 -6.35 -1.12 11.69
CA LYS A 96 -7.58 -0.96 12.48
C LYS A 96 -8.67 -0.22 11.69
N ALA A 97 -8.29 0.74 10.86
CA ALA A 97 -9.22 1.51 10.05
C ALA A 97 -9.59 0.85 8.72
N SER A 98 -8.85 -0.19 8.31
CA SER A 98 -9.07 -0.85 7.03
C SER A 98 -10.11 -1.96 7.16
N PRO A 99 -11.15 -2.01 6.28
CA PRO A 99 -12.11 -3.11 6.29
C PRO A 99 -11.53 -4.41 5.73
N MET A 100 -10.38 -4.36 5.05
CA MET A 100 -9.68 -5.52 4.50
C MET A 100 -8.33 -5.69 5.19
N PRO A 101 -7.79 -6.94 5.24
CA PRO A 101 -6.50 -7.17 5.88
C PRO A 101 -5.37 -6.34 5.28
N VAL A 102 -4.50 -5.81 6.15
CA VAL A 102 -3.28 -5.11 5.77
C VAL A 102 -2.10 -6.01 6.10
N LEU A 103 -1.27 -6.31 5.11
CA LEU A 103 -0.11 -7.17 5.32
C LEU A 103 0.92 -6.45 6.20
N HIS A 104 1.40 -7.16 7.20
CA HIS A 104 2.47 -6.67 8.08
C HIS A 104 3.83 -7.04 7.49
N MET A 105 4.72 -6.08 7.43
CA MET A 105 6.09 -6.29 6.95
C MET A 105 7.07 -6.39 8.10
#